data_59bccca01f59dd10bc05dda2ad113c31
#
_entry.id   59bccca01f59dd10bc05dda2ad113c31
#
_cell.length_a   1.000
_cell.length_b   1.000
_cell.length_c   1.000
_cell.angle_alpha   90.00
_cell.angle_beta   90.00
_cell.angle_gamma   90.00
#
_symmetry.space_group_name_H-M   'P 1'
#
loop_
_entity.id
_entity.type
_entity.pdbx_description
1 polymer ?
#
loop_
_entity_poly.entity_id
_entity_poly.type
_entity_poly.pdbx_seq_one_letter_code
_entity_poly.pdbx_strand_id
1 'polypeptide(L)'
;MAKFKIKQGDLVQVIAGKDKGRTGKVLRVLRADNRIVVEGLNLVKRHQKPTAEQPGQVVEKEAPLHISNVALWNADESRRVKAGYKVVDGKKLRVDRKSGNPIDAQ
;
A
#
# COMPACT_ATOMS: atom_id res chain seq x y z
N MET A 1 2.66 -7.07 -18.28
CA MET A 1 1.73 -6.56 -17.28
C MET A 1 2.31 -6.67 -15.89
N ALA A 2 2.28 -5.59 -15.13
CA ALA A 2 2.72 -5.63 -13.74
C ALA A 2 1.73 -6.45 -12.91
N LYS A 3 2.25 -7.46 -12.21
CA LYS A 3 1.42 -8.21 -11.26
C LYS A 3 1.41 -7.47 -9.93
N PHE A 4 0.22 -7.27 -9.38
CA PHE A 4 0.10 -6.70 -8.04
C PHE A 4 0.50 -7.75 -7.01
N LYS A 5 1.66 -7.56 -6.42
CA LYS A 5 2.13 -8.38 -5.29
C LYS A 5 1.78 -7.75 -3.96
N ILE A 6 1.12 -6.58 -3.98
CA ILE A 6 0.68 -5.85 -2.81
C ILE A 6 -0.83 -6.02 -2.69
N LYS A 7 -1.29 -6.31 -1.48
CA LYS A 7 -2.72 -6.51 -1.18
C LYS A 7 -3.17 -5.58 -0.08
N GLN A 8 -4.49 -5.41 0.02
CA GLN A 8 -5.10 -4.67 1.13
C GLN A 8 -4.64 -5.25 2.46
N GLY A 9 -4.26 -4.38 3.38
CA GLY A 9 -3.76 -4.77 4.69
C GLY A 9 -2.25 -4.98 4.79
N ASP A 10 -1.54 -4.97 3.66
CA ASP A 10 -0.09 -5.11 3.67
C ASP A 10 0.59 -3.86 4.22
N LEU A 11 1.74 -4.05 4.86
CA LEU A 11 2.61 -2.95 5.25
C LEU A 11 3.56 -2.64 4.10
N VAL A 12 3.65 -1.37 3.74
CA VAL A 12 4.49 -0.91 2.62
C VAL A 12 5.31 0.30 3.03
N GLN A 13 6.42 0.54 2.32
CA GLN A 13 7.22 1.74 2.45
C GLN A 13 7.19 2.52 1.13
N VAL A 14 7.04 3.83 1.22
CA VAL A 14 7.15 4.70 0.05
C VAL A 14 8.62 4.88 -0.31
N ILE A 15 8.97 4.60 -1.56
CA ILE A 15 10.35 4.62 -2.03
C ILE A 15 10.68 5.81 -2.92
N ALA A 16 9.68 6.61 -3.28
CA ALA A 16 9.87 7.81 -4.11
C ALA A 16 8.81 8.86 -3.80
N GLY A 17 9.13 10.11 -4.03
CA GLY A 17 8.21 11.23 -3.84
C GLY A 17 8.34 11.89 -2.48
N LYS A 18 7.38 12.74 -2.14
CA LYS A 18 7.42 13.56 -0.92
C LYS A 18 7.38 12.75 0.38
N ASP A 19 6.77 11.56 0.35
CA ASP A 19 6.65 10.69 1.53
C ASP A 19 7.71 9.59 1.58
N LYS A 20 8.77 9.71 0.78
CA LYS A 20 9.83 8.72 0.72
C LYS A 20 10.35 8.36 2.11
N GLY A 21 10.43 7.06 2.40
CA GLY A 21 10.88 6.53 3.67
C GLY A 21 9.78 6.27 4.67
N ARG A 22 8.58 6.77 4.44
CA ARG A 22 7.45 6.52 5.33
C ARG A 22 6.85 5.15 5.08
N THR A 23 6.32 4.54 6.12
CA THR A 23 5.64 3.25 6.05
C THR A 23 4.18 3.40 6.44
N GLY A 24 3.36 2.50 5.93
CA GLY A 24 1.94 2.52 6.25
C GLY A 24 1.25 1.26 5.75
N LYS A 25 0.00 1.09 6.16
CA LYS A 25 -0.82 -0.05 5.82
C LYS A 25 -1.67 0.27 4.58
N VAL A 26 -1.73 -0.67 3.64
CA VAL A 26 -2.53 -0.50 2.43
C VAL A 26 -4.01 -0.58 2.79
N LEU A 27 -4.74 0.49 2.50
CA LEU A 27 -6.18 0.56 2.71
C LEU A 27 -6.96 0.01 1.53
N ARG A 28 -6.51 0.30 0.30
CA ARG A 28 -7.19 -0.12 -0.92
C ARG A 28 -6.18 -0.33 -2.04
N VAL A 29 -6.49 -1.23 -2.94
CA VAL A 29 -5.71 -1.46 -4.16
C VAL A 29 -6.59 -1.12 -5.36
N LEU A 30 -6.13 -0.17 -6.18
CA LEU A 30 -6.82 0.29 -7.38
C LEU A 30 -6.11 -0.31 -8.60
N ARG A 31 -6.45 -1.54 -8.92
CA ARG A 31 -5.73 -2.31 -9.95
C ARG A 31 -5.82 -1.69 -11.34
N ALA A 32 -6.98 -1.16 -11.69
CA ALA A 32 -7.18 -0.54 -13.00
C ALA A 32 -6.26 0.67 -13.22
N ASP A 33 -5.90 1.37 -12.14
CA ASP A 33 -5.07 2.57 -12.20
C ASP A 33 -3.61 2.30 -11.84
N ASN A 34 -3.25 1.07 -11.49
CA ASN A 34 -1.93 0.69 -10.97
C ASN A 34 -1.55 1.54 -9.76
N ARG A 35 -2.49 1.78 -8.85
CA ARG A 35 -2.30 2.63 -7.68
C ARG A 35 -2.82 1.96 -6.43
N ILE A 36 -2.31 2.42 -5.28
CA ILE A 36 -2.76 1.99 -3.96
C ILE A 36 -2.99 3.21 -3.07
N VAL A 37 -3.86 3.03 -2.09
CA VAL A 37 -4.11 4.03 -1.04
C VAL A 37 -3.50 3.50 0.25
N VAL A 38 -2.61 4.29 0.86
CA VAL A 38 -1.88 3.89 2.08
C VAL A 38 -2.30 4.79 3.22
N GLU A 39 -2.60 4.20 4.36
CA GLU A 39 -3.05 4.90 5.57
C GLU A 39 -2.03 5.95 6.01
N GLY A 40 -2.50 7.19 6.17
CA GLY A 40 -1.69 8.29 6.65
C GLY A 40 -0.66 8.84 5.67
N LEU A 41 -0.60 8.34 4.44
CA LEU A 41 0.38 8.75 3.45
C LEU A 41 -0.27 9.42 2.25
N ASN A 42 0.51 10.26 1.56
CA ASN A 42 0.08 11.02 0.39
C ASN A 42 -1.20 11.83 0.69
N LEU A 43 -1.20 12.48 1.86
CA LEU A 43 -2.35 13.25 2.30
C LEU A 43 -2.51 14.50 1.44
N VAL A 44 -3.73 14.75 1.01
CA VAL A 44 -4.11 15.96 0.28
C VAL A 44 -5.25 16.64 1.01
N LYS A 45 -5.21 17.95 1.02
CA LYS A 45 -6.29 18.78 1.60
C LYS A 45 -7.31 19.09 0.53
N ARG A 46 -8.56 18.79 0.80
CA ARG A 46 -9.65 19.11 -0.09
C ARG A 46 -10.65 20.02 0.61
N HIS A 47 -11.03 21.09 -0.07
CA HIS A 47 -12.11 21.97 0.39
C HIS A 47 -13.42 21.34 -0.02
N GLN A 48 -14.25 21.02 0.96
CA GLN A 48 -15.59 20.55 0.70
C GLN A 48 -16.54 21.75 0.59
N LYS A 49 -17.37 21.76 -0.44
CA LYS A 49 -18.35 22.82 -0.62
C LYS A 49 -19.42 22.76 0.48
N PRO A 50 -19.89 23.90 1.00
CA PRO A 50 -20.98 23.89 1.96
C PRO A 50 -22.24 23.31 1.35
N THR A 51 -22.98 22.54 2.15
CA THR A 51 -24.27 21.99 1.78
C THR A 51 -25.35 22.64 2.66
N ALA A 52 -26.61 22.38 2.37
CA ALA A 52 -27.72 22.87 3.18
C ALA A 52 -27.64 22.42 4.64
N GLU A 53 -27.00 21.27 4.88
CA GLU A 53 -26.92 20.66 6.22
C GLU A 53 -25.58 20.84 6.89
N GLN A 54 -24.50 21.13 6.13
CA GLN A 54 -23.16 21.24 6.67
C GLN A 54 -22.40 22.42 6.09
N PRO A 55 -21.65 23.16 6.94
CA PRO A 55 -20.74 24.19 6.43
C PRO A 55 -19.59 23.56 5.64
N GLY A 56 -19.00 24.31 4.75
CA GLY A 56 -17.79 23.90 4.05
C GLY A 56 -16.65 23.65 5.03
N GLN A 57 -15.81 22.68 4.73
CA GLN A 57 -14.68 22.33 5.58
C GLN A 57 -13.50 21.85 4.75
N VAL A 58 -12.31 21.90 5.35
CA VAL A 58 -11.10 21.32 4.77
C VAL A 58 -10.92 19.92 5.32
N VAL A 59 -10.80 18.94 4.45
CA VAL A 59 -10.64 17.53 4.83
C VAL A 59 -9.33 17.01 4.26
N GLU A 60 -8.55 16.34 5.10
CA GLU A 60 -7.36 15.61 4.65
C GLU A 60 -7.75 14.17 4.29
N LYS A 61 -7.38 13.74 3.11
CA LYS A 61 -7.61 12.38 2.64
C LYS A 61 -6.37 11.83 1.98
N GLU A 62 -6.19 10.52 2.11
CA GLU A 62 -5.12 9.83 1.42
C GLU A 62 -5.42 9.77 -0.07
N ALA A 63 -4.51 10.30 -0.88
CA ALA A 63 -4.60 10.17 -2.33
C ALA A 63 -3.87 8.92 -2.79
N PRO A 64 -4.28 8.31 -3.92
CA PRO A 64 -3.61 7.11 -4.42
C PRO A 64 -2.16 7.35 -4.79
N LEU A 65 -1.30 6.37 -4.49
CA LEU A 65 0.11 6.33 -4.90
C LEU A 65 0.27 5.31 -6.02
N HIS A 66 1.13 5.63 -7.00
CA HIS A 66 1.46 4.66 -8.04
C HIS A 66 2.20 3.48 -7.41
N ILE A 67 1.87 2.26 -7.85
CA ILE A 67 2.42 1.05 -7.25
C ILE A 67 3.95 0.96 -7.37
N SER A 68 4.53 1.56 -8.39
CA SER A 68 5.99 1.59 -8.56
C SER A 68 6.71 2.43 -7.50
N ASN A 69 5.98 3.29 -6.78
CA ASN A 69 6.54 4.18 -5.76
C ASN A 69 6.49 3.58 -4.35
N VAL A 70 6.06 2.33 -4.22
CA VAL A 70 5.97 1.66 -2.93
C VAL A 70 6.59 0.27 -3.01
N ALA A 71 7.06 -0.23 -1.86
CA ALA A 71 7.59 -1.57 -1.73
C ALA A 71 7.02 -2.20 -0.46
N LEU A 72 6.87 -3.52 -0.48
CA LEU A 72 6.50 -4.26 0.72
C LEU A 72 7.55 -4.03 1.81
N TRP A 73 7.10 -3.93 3.05
CA TRP A 73 7.95 -3.60 4.18
C TRP A 73 7.82 -4.64 5.28
N ASN A 74 8.96 -5.09 5.79
CA ASN A 74 9.02 -5.96 6.96
C ASN A 74 9.40 -5.12 8.17
N ALA A 75 8.44 -4.86 9.06
CA ALA A 75 8.65 -4.02 10.24
C ALA A 75 9.59 -4.68 11.25
N ASP A 76 9.55 -6.00 11.37
CA ASP A 76 10.40 -6.74 12.31
C ASP A 76 11.87 -6.63 11.95
N GLU A 77 12.19 -6.67 10.65
CA GLU A 77 13.56 -6.59 10.15
C GLU A 77 13.92 -5.20 9.62
N SER A 78 12.96 -4.26 9.62
CA SER A 78 13.13 -2.89 9.11
C SER A 78 13.74 -2.86 7.71
N ARG A 79 13.19 -3.66 6.79
CA ARG A 79 13.68 -3.74 5.42
C ARG A 79 12.57 -3.90 4.40
N ARG A 80 12.90 -3.57 3.16
CA ARG A 80 12.01 -3.81 2.03
C ARG A 80 11.99 -5.31 1.71
N VAL A 81 10.82 -5.78 1.28
CA VAL A 81 10.60 -7.18 0.95
C VAL A 81 10.35 -7.30 -0.55
N LYS A 82 11.07 -8.20 -1.20
CA LYS A 82 10.78 -8.61 -2.56
C LYS A 82 9.91 -9.86 -2.50
N ALA A 83 8.68 -9.76 -2.97
CA ALA A 83 7.74 -10.86 -2.93
C ALA A 83 7.93 -11.80 -4.12
N GLY A 84 7.94 -13.08 -3.85
CA GLY A 84 7.83 -14.13 -4.85
C GLY A 84 6.60 -14.96 -4.55
N TYR A 85 6.45 -16.06 -5.26
CA TYR A 85 5.33 -16.97 -5.06
C TYR A 85 5.84 -18.39 -4.83
N LYS A 86 5.13 -19.13 -3.97
CA LYS A 86 5.38 -20.53 -3.72
C LYS A 86 4.04 -21.25 -3.63
N VAL A 87 3.94 -22.43 -4.21
CA VAL A 87 2.73 -23.24 -4.12
C VAL A 87 2.88 -24.18 -2.92
N VAL A 88 1.95 -24.08 -1.98
CA VAL A 88 1.89 -24.92 -0.79
C VAL A 88 0.48 -25.51 -0.70
N ASP A 89 0.37 -26.83 -0.68
CA ASP A 89 -0.91 -27.54 -0.60
C ASP A 89 -1.92 -27.07 -1.65
N GLY A 90 -1.44 -26.86 -2.89
CA GLY A 90 -2.27 -26.39 -3.99
C GLY A 90 -2.60 -24.91 -3.98
N LYS A 91 -2.13 -24.17 -2.98
CA LYS A 91 -2.37 -22.72 -2.88
C LYS A 91 -1.11 -21.94 -3.22
N LYS A 92 -1.29 -20.88 -3.99
CA LYS A 92 -0.21 -19.98 -4.33
C LYS A 92 -0.08 -18.90 -3.25
N LEU A 93 1.06 -18.91 -2.55
CA LEU A 93 1.34 -17.97 -1.47
C LEU A 93 2.44 -17.01 -1.87
N ARG A 94 2.33 -15.78 -1.38
CA ARG A 94 3.43 -14.81 -1.49
C ARG A 94 4.47 -15.16 -0.43
N VAL A 95 5.73 -15.16 -0.85
CA VAL A 95 6.84 -15.43 0.07
C VAL A 95 7.90 -14.33 -0.08
N ASP A 96 8.65 -14.09 0.99
CA ASP A 96 9.82 -13.22 0.97
C ASP A 96 10.93 -13.96 0.21
N ARG A 97 11.39 -13.39 -0.89
CA ARG A 97 12.40 -14.02 -1.74
C ARG A 97 13.74 -14.22 -1.03
N LYS A 98 14.04 -13.38 -0.03
CA LYS A 98 15.30 -13.45 0.71
C LYS A 98 15.28 -14.55 1.77
N SER A 99 14.22 -14.64 2.55
CA SER A 99 14.12 -15.61 3.65
C SER A 99 13.36 -16.87 3.28
N GLY A 100 12.51 -16.82 2.25
CA GLY A 100 11.63 -17.92 1.89
C GLY A 100 10.39 -18.06 2.77
N ASN A 101 10.23 -17.18 3.74
CA ASN A 101 9.09 -17.22 4.66
C ASN A 101 7.81 -16.73 4.00
N PRO A 102 6.65 -17.35 4.30
CA PRO A 102 5.38 -16.86 3.77
C PRO A 102 5.07 -15.44 4.25
N ILE A 103 4.58 -14.61 3.34
CA ILE A 103 4.04 -13.29 3.67
C ILE A 103 2.58 -13.43 4.05
N ASP A 104 1.86 -14.27 3.31
CA ASP A 104 0.45 -14.53 3.55
C ASP A 104 0.25 -15.60 4.63
N ALA A 105 -0.79 -15.44 5.43
CA ALA A 105 -1.19 -16.47 6.38
C ALA A 105 -1.66 -17.73 5.63
N GLN A 106 -1.26 -18.87 6.14
CA GLN A 106 -1.71 -20.16 5.61
C GLN A 106 -3.11 -20.52 6.11
#